data_c12b4aed99ac9a7a0d21fd03f109809b
#
_entry.id   c12b4aed99ac9a7a0d21fd03f109809b
#
_cell.length_a   1.000
_cell.length_b   1.000
_cell.length_c   1.000
_cell.angle_alpha   90.00
_cell.angle_beta   90.00
_cell.angle_gamma   90.00
#
_symmetry.space_group_name_H-M   'P 1'
#
loop_
_entity.id
_entity.type
_entity.pdbx_description
1 polymer ?
#
loop_
_entity_poly.entity_id
_entity_poly.type
_entity_poly.pdbx_seq_one_letter_code
_entity_poly.pdbx_strand_id
1 'polypeptide(L)'
;MADPHHEGIAAGAGLGEDLDVLDMTVEEALRFFDAVPAIKNKLSTLNDVGLGYIRLGQPATTLSGGEAQRIKLATELSRRATGRTLYILDEPTTGLHFADVERLLQVLQRLVDAGNTVVVIEHNLDVIKSADWIVDLGPEGGDRGGQVIAEGTPEQVAADPASFTGQFLARILPVPIA
;
A
#
# COMPACT_ATOMS: atom_id res chain seq x y z
N MET A 1 -13.37 -52.94 -37.77
CA MET A 1 -12.05 -52.37 -37.43
C MET A 1 -12.32 -50.97 -36.95
N ALA A 2 -12.50 -50.84 -35.63
CA ALA A 2 -12.92 -49.61 -34.98
C ALA A 2 -11.68 -48.90 -34.42
N ASP A 3 -11.59 -47.61 -34.67
CA ASP A 3 -10.51 -46.71 -34.21
C ASP A 3 -10.79 -46.28 -32.76
N PRO A 4 -9.87 -46.50 -31.81
CA PRO A 4 -10.03 -46.19 -30.42
C PRO A 4 -9.14 -44.98 -30.01
N HIS A 5 -9.45 -43.75 -30.41
CA HIS A 5 -8.83 -42.56 -29.85
C HIS A 5 -9.73 -41.34 -29.95
N HIS A 6 -10.76 -41.31 -29.11
CA HIS A 6 -11.35 -40.06 -28.61
C HIS A 6 -11.65 -40.24 -27.12
N GLU A 7 -10.60 -40.17 -26.32
CA GLU A 7 -10.79 -39.85 -24.90
C GLU A 7 -11.18 -38.39 -24.80
N GLY A 8 -12.44 -38.19 -24.42
CA GLY A 8 -13.03 -36.88 -24.20
C GLY A 8 -12.33 -36.17 -23.07
N ILE A 9 -11.86 -34.98 -23.37
CA ILE A 9 -11.54 -33.96 -22.35
C ILE A 9 -12.84 -33.73 -21.60
N ALA A 10 -12.83 -34.06 -20.31
CA ALA A 10 -13.96 -33.83 -19.41
C ALA A 10 -14.25 -32.32 -19.34
N ALA A 11 -15.22 -31.88 -20.10
CA ALA A 11 -15.91 -30.60 -19.89
C ALA A 11 -16.80 -30.75 -18.66
N GLY A 12 -16.35 -30.22 -17.51
CA GLY A 12 -17.09 -30.37 -16.26
C GLY A 12 -16.51 -29.59 -15.09
N ALA A 13 -15.83 -28.45 -15.33
CA ALA A 13 -15.61 -27.47 -14.28
C ALA A 13 -16.74 -26.44 -14.38
N GLY A 14 -17.80 -26.67 -13.60
CA GLY A 14 -19.02 -25.88 -13.68
C GLY A 14 -18.89 -24.48 -13.09
N LEU A 15 -19.86 -23.65 -13.40
CA LEU A 15 -20.08 -22.28 -12.91
C LEU A 15 -19.95 -22.09 -11.36
N GLY A 16 -19.89 -23.19 -10.58
CA GLY A 16 -19.66 -23.18 -9.14
C GLY A 16 -18.20 -22.87 -8.76
N GLU A 17 -17.22 -23.33 -9.54
CA GLU A 17 -15.80 -23.12 -9.25
C GLU A 17 -15.37 -21.65 -9.51
N ASP A 18 -15.97 -21.00 -10.47
CA ASP A 18 -15.71 -19.57 -10.76
C ASP A 18 -16.24 -18.67 -9.63
N LEU A 19 -17.35 -19.03 -9.01
CA LEU A 19 -17.91 -18.32 -7.84
C LEU A 19 -17.00 -18.49 -6.62
N ASP A 20 -16.48 -19.67 -6.40
CA ASP A 20 -15.57 -19.96 -5.28
C ASP A 20 -14.27 -19.14 -5.37
N VAL A 21 -13.73 -18.92 -6.58
CA VAL A 21 -12.52 -18.08 -6.79
C VAL A 21 -12.82 -16.61 -6.50
N LEU A 22 -13.97 -16.11 -6.92
CA LEU A 22 -14.36 -14.71 -6.66
C LEU A 22 -14.64 -14.45 -5.17
N ASP A 23 -15.03 -15.47 -4.42
CA ASP A 23 -15.24 -15.40 -2.98
C ASP A 23 -13.95 -15.47 -2.17
N MET A 24 -12.84 -15.92 -2.78
CA MET A 24 -11.54 -15.97 -2.12
C MET A 24 -11.06 -14.57 -1.78
N THR A 25 -10.43 -14.43 -0.62
CA THR A 25 -9.59 -13.26 -0.32
C THR A 25 -8.32 -13.29 -1.17
N VAL A 26 -7.66 -12.14 -1.29
CA VAL A 26 -6.36 -12.05 -1.98
C VAL A 26 -5.34 -13.04 -1.39
N GLU A 27 -5.32 -13.20 -0.04
CA GLU A 27 -4.42 -14.15 0.63
C GLU A 27 -4.73 -15.61 0.29
N GLU A 28 -6.01 -15.99 0.24
CA GLU A 28 -6.44 -17.34 -0.15
C GLU A 28 -6.09 -17.62 -1.61
N ALA A 29 -6.38 -16.65 -2.50
CA ALA A 29 -6.06 -16.73 -3.92
C ALA A 29 -4.56 -16.81 -4.19
N LEU A 30 -3.71 -16.13 -3.39
CA LEU A 30 -2.26 -16.26 -3.48
C LEU A 30 -1.78 -17.70 -3.29
N ARG A 31 -2.37 -18.43 -2.36
CA ARG A 31 -2.07 -19.84 -2.11
C ARG A 31 -2.63 -20.73 -3.21
N PHE A 32 -3.85 -20.45 -3.65
CA PHE A 32 -4.51 -21.21 -4.70
C PHE A 32 -3.78 -21.12 -6.05
N PHE A 33 -3.34 -19.92 -6.43
CA PHE A 33 -2.64 -19.66 -7.69
C PHE A 33 -1.10 -19.70 -7.57
N ASP A 34 -0.56 -20.39 -6.56
CA ASP A 34 0.90 -20.45 -6.34
C ASP A 34 1.69 -20.94 -7.57
N ALA A 35 1.14 -21.88 -8.31
CA ALA A 35 1.74 -22.43 -9.54
C ALA A 35 1.53 -21.56 -10.79
N VAL A 36 0.84 -20.41 -10.71
CA VAL A 36 0.53 -19.55 -11.85
C VAL A 36 1.19 -18.17 -11.67
N PRO A 37 2.46 -17.98 -12.10
CA PRO A 37 3.25 -16.79 -11.78
C PRO A 37 2.60 -15.47 -12.20
N ALA A 38 1.92 -15.44 -13.35
CA ALA A 38 1.27 -14.22 -13.86
C ALA A 38 0.14 -13.71 -12.95
N ILE A 39 -0.62 -14.61 -12.32
CA ILE A 39 -1.68 -14.30 -11.37
C ILE A 39 -1.05 -14.00 -10.00
N LYS A 40 -0.17 -14.88 -9.53
CA LYS A 40 0.52 -14.76 -8.25
C LYS A 40 1.19 -13.40 -8.08
N ASN A 41 1.91 -12.91 -9.09
CA ASN A 41 2.58 -11.61 -9.03
C ASN A 41 1.61 -10.45 -8.81
N LYS A 42 0.44 -10.46 -9.43
CA LYS A 42 -0.59 -9.43 -9.24
C LYS A 42 -1.21 -9.50 -7.85
N LEU A 43 -1.51 -10.70 -7.39
CA LEU A 43 -2.08 -10.92 -6.05
C LEU A 43 -1.06 -10.56 -4.96
N SER A 44 0.23 -10.89 -5.15
CA SER A 44 1.30 -10.48 -4.24
C SER A 44 1.36 -8.96 -4.10
N THR A 45 1.27 -8.23 -5.22
CA THR A 45 1.29 -6.76 -5.17
C THR A 45 0.09 -6.19 -4.39
N LEU A 46 -1.11 -6.79 -4.53
CA LEU A 46 -2.29 -6.42 -3.74
C LEU A 46 -2.08 -6.72 -2.25
N ASN A 47 -1.51 -7.88 -1.93
CA ASN A 47 -1.20 -8.26 -0.55
C ASN A 47 -0.13 -7.33 0.07
N ASP A 48 0.88 -6.96 -0.70
CA ASP A 48 1.97 -6.06 -0.28
C ASP A 48 1.47 -4.66 0.10
N VAL A 49 0.38 -4.19 -0.50
CA VAL A 49 -0.25 -2.92 -0.13
C VAL A 49 -1.30 -3.05 0.97
N GLY A 50 -1.34 -4.19 1.69
CA GLY A 50 -2.24 -4.43 2.81
C GLY A 50 -3.69 -4.73 2.39
N LEU A 51 -3.90 -5.28 1.21
CA LEU A 51 -5.23 -5.67 0.70
C LEU A 51 -5.45 -7.19 0.69
N GLY A 52 -4.70 -7.92 1.53
CA GLY A 52 -4.80 -9.38 1.63
C GLY A 52 -6.18 -9.90 1.98
N TYR A 53 -6.94 -9.12 2.73
CA TYR A 53 -8.26 -9.47 3.26
C TYR A 53 -9.42 -9.23 2.29
N ILE A 54 -9.25 -8.41 1.23
CA ILE A 54 -10.34 -8.14 0.29
C ILE A 54 -10.63 -9.35 -0.59
N ARG A 55 -11.91 -9.52 -0.97
CA ARG A 55 -12.32 -10.61 -1.87
C ARG A 55 -12.08 -10.22 -3.32
N LEU A 56 -11.71 -11.20 -4.17
CA LEU A 56 -11.48 -10.95 -5.60
C LEU A 56 -12.72 -10.43 -6.32
N GLY A 57 -13.91 -10.92 -5.94
CA GLY A 57 -15.19 -10.49 -6.49
C GLY A 57 -15.82 -9.28 -5.80
N GLN A 58 -15.10 -8.61 -4.88
CA GLN A 58 -15.65 -7.47 -4.14
C GLN A 58 -15.98 -6.29 -5.08
N PRO A 59 -17.24 -5.77 -5.08
CA PRO A 59 -17.61 -4.63 -5.90
C PRO A 59 -16.82 -3.38 -5.53
N ALA A 60 -16.33 -2.63 -6.53
CA ALA A 60 -15.55 -1.42 -6.30
C ALA A 60 -16.28 -0.35 -5.46
N THR A 61 -17.62 -0.35 -5.51
CA THR A 61 -18.48 0.56 -4.73
C THR A 61 -18.48 0.28 -3.23
N THR A 62 -18.00 -0.88 -2.79
CA THR A 62 -17.90 -1.27 -1.37
C THR A 62 -16.54 -0.97 -0.76
N LEU A 63 -15.59 -0.53 -1.58
CA LEU A 63 -14.25 -0.18 -1.13
C LEU A 63 -14.25 1.18 -0.42
N SER A 64 -13.52 1.25 0.67
CA SER A 64 -13.18 2.53 1.30
C SER A 64 -12.25 3.36 0.41
N GLY A 65 -12.15 4.67 0.68
CA GLY A 65 -11.23 5.55 -0.06
C GLY A 65 -9.78 5.06 -0.01
N GLY A 66 -9.31 4.63 1.16
CA GLY A 66 -7.97 4.07 1.33
C GLY A 66 -7.74 2.76 0.57
N GLU A 67 -8.73 1.85 0.54
CA GLU A 67 -8.65 0.61 -0.24
C GLU A 67 -8.57 0.89 -1.73
N ALA A 68 -9.43 1.79 -2.24
CA ALA A 68 -9.43 2.19 -3.65
C ALA A 68 -8.07 2.83 -4.04
N GLN A 69 -7.48 3.63 -3.16
CA GLN A 69 -6.17 4.25 -3.37
C GLN A 69 -5.06 3.18 -3.42
N ARG A 70 -5.07 2.22 -2.51
CA ARG A 70 -4.10 1.13 -2.49
C ARG A 70 -4.23 0.19 -3.70
N ILE A 71 -5.44 -0.03 -4.23
CA ILE A 71 -5.62 -0.77 -5.50
C ILE A 71 -4.95 -0.03 -6.67
N LYS A 72 -5.11 1.31 -6.73
CA LYS A 72 -4.42 2.12 -7.74
C LYS A 72 -2.91 2.02 -7.58
N LEU A 73 -2.40 2.10 -6.34
CA LEU A 73 -0.99 1.94 -6.04
C LEU A 73 -0.47 0.55 -6.48
N ALA A 74 -1.19 -0.53 -6.17
CA ALA A 74 -0.84 -1.88 -6.62
C ALA A 74 -0.81 -1.99 -8.15
N THR A 75 -1.72 -1.30 -8.84
CA THR A 75 -1.75 -1.26 -10.31
C THR A 75 -0.50 -0.56 -10.86
N GLU A 76 -0.09 0.56 -10.28
CA GLU A 76 1.13 1.27 -10.69
C GLU A 76 2.40 0.45 -10.41
N LEU A 77 2.48 -0.20 -9.26
CA LEU A 77 3.58 -1.10 -8.91
C LEU A 77 3.73 -2.30 -9.85
N SER A 78 2.61 -2.77 -10.43
CA SER A 78 2.61 -3.84 -11.42
C SER A 78 3.17 -3.41 -12.79
N ARG A 79 3.35 -2.10 -13.00
CA ARG A 79 3.91 -1.53 -14.22
C ARG A 79 5.43 -1.40 -14.10
N ARG A 80 6.11 -1.34 -15.24
CA ARG A 80 7.55 -1.09 -15.26
C ARG A 80 7.81 0.35 -14.79
N ALA A 81 8.54 0.49 -13.69
CA ALA A 81 8.92 1.79 -13.15
C ALA A 81 9.77 2.58 -14.17
N THR A 82 9.44 3.87 -14.37
CA THR A 82 10.19 4.78 -15.24
C THR A 82 11.23 5.61 -14.45
N GLY A 83 11.13 5.61 -13.11
CA GLY A 83 12.00 6.41 -12.22
C GLY A 83 11.76 7.92 -12.33
N ARG A 84 10.61 8.37 -12.83
CA ARG A 84 10.26 9.79 -13.02
C ARG A 84 8.81 10.10 -12.68
N THR A 85 8.22 9.34 -11.78
CA THR A 85 6.82 9.51 -11.38
C THR A 85 6.75 10.20 -10.01
N LEU A 86 5.85 11.16 -9.86
CA LEU A 86 5.45 11.73 -8.58
C LEU A 86 4.18 11.02 -8.13
N TYR A 87 4.23 10.35 -6.99
CA TYR A 87 3.09 9.76 -6.32
C TYR A 87 2.64 10.67 -5.19
N ILE A 88 1.36 11.02 -5.14
CA ILE A 88 0.76 11.77 -4.04
C ILE A 88 -0.30 10.88 -3.41
N LEU A 89 -0.11 10.56 -2.15
CA LEU A 89 -0.96 9.67 -1.37
C LEU A 89 -1.55 10.45 -0.20
N ASP A 90 -2.86 10.36 -0.04
CA ASP A 90 -3.61 11.04 1.01
C ASP A 90 -4.12 9.99 2.00
N GLU A 91 -3.58 10.02 3.23
CA GLU A 91 -3.87 9.09 4.33
C GLU A 91 -3.88 7.59 3.90
N PRO A 92 -2.84 7.07 3.22
CA PRO A 92 -2.86 5.71 2.68
C PRO A 92 -2.90 4.63 3.77
N THR A 93 -2.61 4.98 5.04
CA THR A 93 -2.67 4.04 6.17
C THR A 93 -4.06 3.92 6.80
N THR A 94 -5.04 4.72 6.36
CA THR A 94 -6.40 4.68 6.92
C THR A 94 -6.99 3.28 6.83
N GLY A 95 -7.42 2.75 7.99
CA GLY A 95 -8.01 1.42 8.11
C GLY A 95 -7.01 0.25 8.04
N LEU A 96 -5.70 0.51 8.01
CA LEU A 96 -4.68 -0.53 8.11
C LEU A 96 -4.36 -0.89 9.55
N HIS A 97 -4.12 -2.19 9.77
CA HIS A 97 -3.45 -2.66 10.96
C HIS A 97 -1.95 -2.32 10.89
N PHE A 98 -1.29 -2.14 12.03
CA PHE A 98 0.13 -1.71 12.05
C PHE A 98 1.07 -2.63 11.25
N ALA A 99 0.82 -3.94 11.21
CA ALA A 99 1.59 -4.88 10.39
C ALA A 99 1.46 -4.61 8.87
N ASP A 100 0.30 -4.10 8.44
CA ASP A 100 0.07 -3.74 7.05
C ASP A 100 0.66 -2.36 6.72
N VAL A 101 0.76 -1.47 7.71
CA VAL A 101 1.49 -0.20 7.58
C VAL A 101 2.96 -0.46 7.25
N GLU A 102 3.60 -1.41 7.94
CA GLU A 102 4.99 -1.81 7.66
C GLU A 102 5.16 -2.32 6.21
N ARG A 103 4.25 -3.18 5.75
CA ARG A 103 4.26 -3.66 4.36
C ARG A 103 4.09 -2.52 3.36
N LEU A 104 3.16 -1.60 3.63
CA LEU A 104 2.95 -0.42 2.78
C LEU A 104 4.21 0.45 2.73
N LEU A 105 4.89 0.69 3.86
CA LEU A 105 6.14 1.44 3.90
C LEU A 105 7.23 0.80 3.04
N GLN A 106 7.40 -0.54 3.10
CA GLN A 106 8.33 -1.26 2.24
C GLN A 106 8.01 -1.09 0.75
N VAL A 107 6.72 -1.01 0.41
CA VAL A 107 6.26 -0.76 -0.96
C VAL A 107 6.62 0.66 -1.39
N LEU A 108 6.36 1.66 -0.55
CA LEU A 108 6.68 3.06 -0.83
C LEU A 108 8.19 3.26 -0.98
N GLN A 109 8.99 2.63 -0.11
CA GLN A 109 10.45 2.65 -0.21
C GLN A 109 10.94 2.07 -1.53
N ARG A 110 10.39 0.94 -2.01
CA ARG A 110 10.73 0.38 -3.33
C ARG A 110 10.45 1.36 -4.48
N LEU A 111 9.40 2.19 -4.37
CA LEU A 111 9.12 3.24 -5.37
C LEU A 111 10.19 4.33 -5.36
N VAL A 112 10.61 4.76 -4.17
CA VAL A 112 11.68 5.77 -4.00
C VAL A 112 13.00 5.22 -4.52
N ASP A 113 13.38 3.99 -4.16
CA ASP A 113 14.60 3.32 -4.62
C ASP A 113 14.64 3.15 -6.15
N ALA A 114 13.47 3.03 -6.79
CA ALA A 114 13.34 3.02 -8.24
C ALA A 114 13.47 4.41 -8.89
N GLY A 115 13.78 5.47 -8.13
CA GLY A 115 14.02 6.83 -8.58
C GLY A 115 12.76 7.70 -8.69
N ASN A 116 11.65 7.27 -8.12
CA ASN A 116 10.42 8.08 -8.08
C ASN A 116 10.40 9.00 -6.86
N THR A 117 9.50 9.97 -6.87
CA THR A 117 9.19 10.82 -5.71
C THR A 117 7.85 10.41 -5.13
N VAL A 118 7.80 10.23 -3.82
CA VAL A 118 6.57 9.88 -3.09
C VAL A 118 6.28 10.98 -2.07
N VAL A 119 5.12 11.61 -2.17
CA VAL A 119 4.60 12.57 -1.18
C VAL A 119 3.42 11.90 -0.48
N VAL A 120 3.48 11.85 0.83
CA VAL A 120 2.44 11.23 1.66
C VAL A 120 1.89 12.26 2.62
N ILE A 121 0.57 12.46 2.60
CA ILE A 121 -0.13 13.25 3.60
C ILE A 121 -0.55 12.26 4.68
N GLU A 122 -0.02 12.39 5.89
CA GLU A 122 -0.21 11.41 6.96
C GLU A 122 -0.10 12.04 8.35
N HIS A 123 -0.75 11.37 9.30
CA HIS A 123 -0.62 11.64 10.73
C HIS A 123 -0.14 10.40 11.52
N ASN A 124 0.08 9.28 10.83
CA ASN A 124 0.65 8.07 11.43
C ASN A 124 2.16 8.26 11.66
N LEU A 125 2.57 8.21 12.94
CA LEU A 125 3.96 8.46 13.32
C LEU A 125 4.95 7.44 12.78
N ASP A 126 4.53 6.19 12.50
CA ASP A 126 5.40 5.20 11.89
C ASP A 126 5.75 5.56 10.44
N VAL A 127 4.81 6.17 9.72
CA VAL A 127 5.05 6.70 8.37
C VAL A 127 5.92 7.95 8.46
N ILE A 128 5.56 8.90 9.33
CA ILE A 128 6.25 10.19 9.45
C ILE A 128 7.72 9.99 9.82
N LYS A 129 8.03 9.11 10.79
CA LYS A 129 9.41 8.84 11.21
C LYS A 129 10.27 8.15 10.15
N SER A 130 9.65 7.52 9.14
CA SER A 130 10.33 6.82 8.05
C SER A 130 10.55 7.67 6.80
N ALA A 131 10.07 8.93 6.80
CA ALA A 131 10.24 9.85 5.69
C ALA A 131 11.69 10.37 5.60
N ASP A 132 12.14 10.66 4.38
CA ASP A 132 13.42 11.36 4.16
C ASP A 132 13.31 12.83 4.51
N TRP A 133 12.13 13.43 4.31
CA TRP A 133 11.84 14.83 4.55
C TRP A 133 10.40 15.02 4.99
N ILE A 134 10.19 15.87 5.98
CA ILE A 134 8.89 16.24 6.53
C ILE A 134 8.63 17.72 6.25
N VAL A 135 7.40 18.04 5.89
CA VAL A 135 6.85 19.40 5.87
C VAL A 135 5.68 19.41 6.85
N ASP A 136 5.88 20.02 8.02
CA ASP A 136 4.87 20.13 9.07
C ASP A 136 4.03 21.39 8.89
N LEU A 137 2.71 21.19 8.74
CA LEU A 137 1.75 22.26 8.48
C LEU A 137 0.89 22.50 9.70
N GLY A 138 0.68 23.77 10.06
CA GLY A 138 -0.20 24.11 11.18
C GLY A 138 -0.21 25.60 11.53
N PRO A 139 -0.48 25.98 12.80
CA PRO A 139 -0.97 25.11 13.91
C PRO A 139 -2.45 24.74 13.79
N GLU A 140 -3.23 25.48 13.00
CA GLU A 140 -4.67 25.29 12.80
C GLU A 140 -4.99 24.82 11.38
N GLY A 141 -6.24 24.42 11.13
CA GLY A 141 -6.76 24.10 9.81
C GLY A 141 -7.58 25.23 9.19
N GLY A 142 -8.00 25.06 7.92
CA GLY A 142 -8.82 26.03 7.19
C GLY A 142 -8.11 27.36 6.93
N ASP A 143 -8.86 28.48 6.93
CA ASP A 143 -8.37 29.81 6.57
C ASP A 143 -7.24 30.36 7.47
N ARG A 144 -7.04 29.77 8.64
CA ARG A 144 -6.01 30.17 9.63
C ARG A 144 -4.88 29.13 9.75
N GLY A 145 -4.93 28.06 8.99
CA GLY A 145 -3.94 26.99 8.99
C GLY A 145 -3.11 26.92 7.71
N GLY A 146 -2.39 25.82 7.55
CA GLY A 146 -1.61 25.54 6.33
C GLY A 146 -0.31 26.33 6.21
N GLN A 147 0.17 26.92 7.28
CA GLN A 147 1.52 27.51 7.32
C GLN A 147 2.55 26.40 7.57
N VAL A 148 3.70 26.48 6.92
CA VAL A 148 4.84 25.61 7.23
C VAL A 148 5.39 26.03 8.58
N ILE A 149 5.30 25.14 9.58
CA ILE A 149 5.81 25.39 10.94
C ILE A 149 7.23 24.87 11.07
N ALA A 150 7.51 23.71 10.49
CA ALA A 150 8.83 23.10 10.47
C ALA A 150 9.00 22.28 9.19
N GLU A 151 10.24 22.19 8.71
CA GLU A 151 10.61 21.28 7.62
C GLU A 151 12.00 20.72 7.85
N GLY A 152 12.23 19.48 7.41
CA GLY A 152 13.54 18.83 7.57
C GLY A 152 13.42 17.31 7.67
N THR A 153 14.54 16.67 8.04
CA THR A 153 14.52 15.25 8.39
C THR A 153 13.68 15.02 9.65
N PRO A 154 13.23 13.79 9.93
CA PRO A 154 12.51 13.48 11.16
C PRO A 154 13.22 13.97 12.43
N GLU A 155 14.56 13.86 12.49
CA GLU A 155 15.36 14.32 13.62
C GLU A 155 15.39 15.85 13.75
N GLN A 156 15.46 16.56 12.62
CA GLN A 156 15.42 18.03 12.60
C GLN A 156 14.08 18.55 13.06
N VAL A 157 12.99 17.97 12.55
CA VAL A 157 11.63 18.32 12.96
C VAL A 157 11.39 17.96 14.43
N ALA A 158 11.92 16.83 14.91
CA ALA A 158 11.83 16.42 16.32
C ALA A 158 12.55 17.39 17.27
N ALA A 159 13.58 18.09 16.78
CA ALA A 159 14.33 19.09 17.55
C ALA A 159 13.68 20.48 17.52
N ASP A 160 12.69 20.74 16.67
CA ASP A 160 12.01 22.02 16.57
C ASP A 160 10.91 22.15 17.63
N PRO A 161 11.03 23.08 18.60
CA PRO A 161 10.03 23.26 19.65
C PRO A 161 8.68 23.81 19.15
N ALA A 162 8.66 24.40 17.94
CA ALA A 162 7.43 24.93 17.33
C ALA A 162 6.58 23.80 16.70
N SER A 163 7.19 22.67 16.35
CA SER A 163 6.50 21.54 15.73
C SER A 163 5.78 20.68 16.76
N PHE A 164 4.45 20.58 16.65
CA PHE A 164 3.68 19.62 17.45
C PHE A 164 4.03 18.18 17.00
N THR A 165 4.13 17.92 15.72
CA THR A 165 4.59 16.61 15.16
C THR A 165 5.96 16.26 15.72
N GLY A 166 6.88 17.22 15.78
CA GLY A 166 8.23 17.07 16.33
C GLY A 166 8.24 16.62 17.78
N GLN A 167 7.33 17.17 18.63
CA GLN A 167 7.22 16.77 20.03
C GLN A 167 6.84 15.29 20.20
N PHE A 168 6.05 14.72 19.27
CA PHE A 168 5.72 13.30 19.28
C PHE A 168 6.87 12.46 18.70
N LEU A 169 7.51 12.92 17.62
CA LEU A 169 8.67 12.26 17.03
C LEU A 169 9.82 12.11 18.02
N ALA A 170 10.11 13.14 18.81
CA ALA A 170 11.16 13.15 19.83
C ALA A 170 11.02 12.01 20.87
N ARG A 171 9.81 11.46 21.03
CA ARG A 171 9.54 10.38 22.00
C ARG A 171 9.78 8.98 21.40
N ILE A 172 9.78 8.85 20.08
CA ILE A 172 9.84 7.57 19.38
C ILE A 172 11.08 7.39 18.53
N LEU A 173 11.76 8.49 18.17
CA LEU A 173 13.04 8.41 17.49
C LEU A 173 14.12 7.93 18.45
N PRO A 174 15.10 7.11 17.98
CA PRO A 174 16.24 6.72 18.80
C PRO A 174 17.03 7.97 19.20
N VAL A 175 17.37 8.05 20.49
CA VAL A 175 18.25 9.12 20.98
C VAL A 175 19.59 9.00 20.26
N PRO A 176 20.11 10.08 19.63
CA PRO A 176 21.43 10.03 19.02
C PRO A 176 22.44 9.59 20.08
N ILE A 177 23.14 8.50 19.82
CA ILE A 177 24.28 8.09 20.66
C ILE A 177 25.37 9.14 20.41
N ALA A 178 25.64 9.96 21.42
CA ALA A 178 26.68 10.98 21.39
C ALA A 178 28.07 10.37 21.29
#